data_eaf91b3a5397002f1a915980e11c65f1
#
_entry.id   eaf91b3a5397002f1a915980e11c65f1
#
_cell.length_a   1.000
_cell.length_b   1.000
_cell.length_c   1.000
_cell.angle_alpha   90.00
_cell.angle_beta   90.00
_cell.angle_gamma   90.00
#
_symmetry.space_group_name_H-M   'P 1'
#
loop_
_entity.id
_entity.type
_entity.pdbx_description
1 polymer ?
#
loop_
_entity_poly.entity_id
_entity_poly.type
_entity_poly.pdbx_seq_one_letter_code
_entity_poly.pdbx_strand_id
1 'polypeptide(L)'
;MNFTYLDNAITIPVNQLIVAGWTGRDRSAVDHHIQELAAIGIAPPSQVPLYYRVSRNLLTQDEQVQVMGNTSSGEVEPLLVSADN
;
A
#
# COMPACT_ATOMS: atom_id res chain seq x y z
N MET A 1 0.65 16.32 -0.49
CA MET A 1 1.60 15.65 0.42
C MET A 1 2.96 16.33 0.33
N ASN A 2 3.67 16.36 1.42
CA ASN A 2 4.95 17.04 1.52
C ASN A 2 6.09 16.01 1.54
N PHE A 3 7.09 16.27 0.71
CA PHE A 3 8.27 15.40 0.58
C PHE A 3 9.54 16.23 0.61
N THR A 4 10.66 15.58 0.89
CA THR A 4 11.98 16.17 0.75
C THR A 4 12.71 15.45 -0.39
N TYR A 5 13.21 16.24 -1.32
CA TYR A 5 13.98 15.73 -2.45
C TYR A 5 15.24 16.56 -2.62
N LEU A 6 16.41 15.93 -2.54
CA LEU A 6 17.72 16.59 -2.62
C LEU A 6 17.80 17.80 -1.67
N ASP A 7 17.41 17.60 -0.40
CA ASP A 7 17.35 18.60 0.67
C ASP A 7 16.34 19.74 0.43
N ASN A 8 15.51 19.63 -0.59
CA ASN A 8 14.45 20.60 -0.85
C ASN A 8 13.08 20.04 -0.48
N ALA A 9 12.29 20.84 0.20
CA ALA A 9 10.90 20.49 0.48
C ALA A 9 10.06 20.68 -0.79
N ILE A 10 9.29 19.67 -1.14
CA ILE A 10 8.35 19.73 -2.26
C ILE A 10 6.97 19.35 -1.79
N THR A 11 5.96 19.95 -2.38
CA THR A 11 4.55 19.63 -2.11
C THR A 11 3.92 19.13 -3.40
N ILE A 12 3.32 17.94 -3.35
CA ILE A 12 2.67 17.33 -4.50
C ILE A 12 1.21 17.08 -4.13
N PRO A 13 0.26 17.66 -4.88
CA PRO A 13 -1.15 17.35 -4.67
C PRO A 13 -1.42 15.91 -5.12
N VAL A 14 -2.10 15.14 -4.29
CA VAL A 14 -2.47 13.78 -4.60
C VAL A 14 -3.96 13.74 -4.96
N ASN A 15 -4.25 13.36 -6.19
CA ASN A 15 -5.61 13.30 -6.71
C ASN A 15 -6.17 11.88 -6.72
N GLN A 16 -5.30 10.90 -6.85
CA GLN A 16 -5.66 9.49 -6.93
C GLN A 16 -4.70 8.65 -6.11
N LEU A 17 -5.24 7.61 -5.51
CA LEU A 17 -4.46 6.64 -4.76
C LEU A 17 -4.73 5.23 -5.28
N ILE A 18 -3.67 4.52 -5.60
CA ILE A 18 -3.73 3.13 -6.00
C ILE A 18 -2.87 2.32 -5.04
N VAL A 19 -3.47 1.29 -4.47
CA VAL A 19 -2.77 0.33 -3.61
C VAL A 19 -2.54 -0.94 -4.40
N ALA A 20 -1.30 -1.42 -4.41
CA ALA A 20 -0.94 -2.66 -5.08
C ALA A 20 -0.78 -3.78 -4.05
N GLY A 21 -1.30 -4.95 -4.36
CA GLY A 21 -1.14 -6.13 -3.54
C GLY A 21 -0.50 -7.27 -4.32
N TRP A 22 0.19 -8.17 -3.60
CA TRP A 22 0.78 -9.38 -4.18
C TRP A 22 1.83 -9.05 -5.24
N THR A 23 2.66 -8.05 -4.97
CA THR A 23 3.61 -7.48 -5.95
C THR A 23 5.02 -8.05 -5.84
N GLY A 24 5.24 -9.02 -4.98
CA GLY A 24 6.56 -9.65 -4.82
C GLY A 24 7.09 -10.19 -6.14
N ARG A 25 8.38 -10.01 -6.39
CA ARG A 25 9.04 -10.50 -7.60
C ARG A 25 9.24 -12.02 -7.57
N ASP A 26 9.43 -12.58 -6.40
CA ASP A 26 9.53 -14.03 -6.22
C ASP A 26 8.14 -14.62 -6.12
N ARG A 27 7.71 -15.29 -7.18
CA ARG A 27 6.40 -15.92 -7.24
C ARG A 27 6.20 -16.98 -6.17
N SER A 28 7.23 -17.73 -5.85
CA SER A 28 7.17 -18.74 -4.79
C SER A 28 6.88 -18.12 -3.43
N ALA A 29 7.50 -16.99 -3.13
CA ALA A 29 7.26 -16.26 -1.88
C ALA A 29 5.84 -15.71 -1.84
N VAL A 30 5.32 -15.17 -2.96
CA VAL A 30 3.95 -14.69 -3.05
C VAL A 30 2.96 -15.85 -2.83
N ASP A 31 3.16 -16.97 -3.49
CA ASP A 31 2.30 -18.14 -3.35
C ASP A 31 2.32 -18.70 -1.92
N HIS A 32 3.49 -18.70 -1.28
CA HIS A 32 3.63 -19.13 0.11
C HIS A 32 2.81 -18.21 1.04
N HIS A 33 2.88 -16.90 0.84
CA HIS A 33 2.11 -15.95 1.62
C HIS A 33 0.60 -16.12 1.41
N ILE A 34 0.17 -16.39 0.17
CA ILE A 34 -1.23 -16.69 -0.13
C ILE A 34 -1.70 -17.92 0.67
N GLN A 35 -0.87 -18.96 0.73
CA GLN A 35 -1.17 -20.18 1.49
C GLN A 35 -1.24 -19.92 3.00
N GLU A 36 -0.33 -19.12 3.53
CA GLU A 36 -0.36 -18.73 4.94
C GLU A 36 -1.66 -18.02 5.30
N LEU A 37 -2.11 -17.09 4.47
CA LEU A 37 -3.36 -16.37 4.69
C LEU A 37 -4.58 -17.28 4.52
N ALA A 38 -4.53 -18.22 3.57
CA ALA A 38 -5.61 -19.19 3.40
C ALA A 38 -5.80 -20.04 4.65
N ALA A 39 -4.72 -20.37 5.35
CA ALA A 39 -4.78 -21.15 6.59
C ALA A 39 -5.53 -20.44 7.71
N ILE A 40 -5.65 -19.12 7.67
CA ILE A 40 -6.41 -18.31 8.63
C ILE A 40 -7.73 -17.78 8.05
N GLY A 41 -8.18 -18.34 6.93
CA GLY A 41 -9.51 -18.07 6.36
C GLY A 41 -9.56 -16.92 5.37
N ILE A 42 -8.42 -16.41 4.90
CA ILE A 42 -8.39 -15.34 3.91
C ILE A 42 -8.39 -15.94 2.51
N ALA A 43 -9.38 -15.54 1.70
CA ALA A 43 -9.50 -16.01 0.33
C ALA A 43 -8.30 -15.56 -0.51
N PRO A 44 -7.84 -16.39 -1.48
CA PRO A 44 -6.76 -16.01 -2.37
C PRO A 44 -7.17 -14.87 -3.30
N PRO A 45 -6.20 -14.06 -3.79
CA PRO A 45 -6.49 -13.04 -4.78
C PRO A 45 -6.96 -13.67 -6.10
N SER A 46 -7.80 -12.96 -6.85
CA SER A 46 -8.28 -13.42 -8.15
C SER A 46 -7.18 -13.45 -9.20
N GLN A 47 -6.18 -12.62 -9.03
CA GLN A 47 -4.98 -12.57 -9.89
C GLN A 47 -3.83 -11.94 -9.10
N VAL A 48 -2.63 -12.05 -9.63
CA VAL A 48 -1.42 -11.50 -9.02
C VAL A 48 -0.60 -10.80 -10.10
N PRO A 49 -0.18 -9.54 -9.91
CA PRO A 49 -0.53 -8.66 -8.79
C PRO A 49 -1.95 -8.09 -8.92
N LEU A 50 -2.46 -7.52 -7.83
CA LEU A 50 -3.72 -6.78 -7.81
C LEU A 50 -3.46 -5.31 -7.55
N TYR A 51 -4.29 -4.46 -8.17
CA TYR A 51 -4.27 -3.02 -7.97
C TYR A 51 -5.66 -2.56 -7.55
N TYR A 52 -5.70 -1.77 -6.47
CA TYR A 52 -6.94 -1.26 -5.92
C TYR A 52 -6.93 0.26 -6.00
N ARG A 53 -7.92 0.83 -6.66
CA ARG A 53 -8.14 2.26 -6.61
C ARG A 53 -8.96 2.58 -5.37
N VAL A 54 -8.41 3.39 -4.48
CA VAL A 54 -9.05 3.76 -3.21
C VAL A 54 -9.13 5.26 -3.08
N SER A 55 -9.86 5.74 -2.09
CA SER A 55 -9.97 7.18 -1.85
C SER A 55 -8.62 7.77 -1.43
N ARG A 56 -8.28 8.91 -2.01
CA ARG A 56 -7.11 9.69 -1.57
C ARG A 56 -7.20 10.11 -0.09
N ASN A 57 -8.40 10.14 0.48
CA ASN A 57 -8.59 10.48 1.88
C ASN A 57 -8.02 9.44 2.85
N LEU A 58 -7.63 8.27 2.35
CA LEU A 58 -6.93 7.27 3.14
C LEU A 58 -5.44 7.58 3.35
N LEU A 59 -4.91 8.56 2.63
CA LEU A 59 -3.54 9.01 2.82
C LEU A 59 -3.42 9.91 4.04
N THR A 60 -2.38 9.70 4.84
CA THR A 60 -2.03 10.59 5.92
C THR A 60 -0.52 10.63 6.10
N GLN A 61 -0.02 11.77 6.53
CA GLN A 61 1.38 11.94 6.96
C GLN A 61 1.47 12.14 8.48
N ASP A 62 0.37 11.90 9.19
CA ASP A 62 0.34 11.97 10.64
C ASP A 62 1.15 10.83 11.25
N GLU A 63 1.69 11.06 12.44
CA GLU A 63 2.45 10.04 13.16
C GLU A 63 1.56 8.95 13.75
N GLN A 64 0.26 9.21 13.87
CA GLN A 64 -0.72 8.30 14.45
C GLN A 64 -1.93 8.18 13.55
N VAL A 65 -2.47 6.99 13.46
CA VAL A 65 -3.72 6.72 12.74
C VAL A 65 -4.65 5.92 13.64
N GLN A 66 -5.95 6.12 13.45
CA GLN A 66 -6.96 5.30 14.11
C GLN A 66 -7.41 4.18 13.18
N VAL A 67 -7.57 3.01 13.75
CA VAL A 67 -8.13 1.85 13.06
C VAL A 67 -9.25 1.26 13.91
N MET A 68 -10.13 0.51 13.27
CA MET A 68 -11.19 -0.18 13.97
C MET A 68 -10.65 -1.48 14.57
N GLY A 69 -10.98 -1.72 15.85
CA GLY A 69 -10.53 -2.92 16.56
C GLY A 69 -9.04 -2.88 16.92
N ASN A 70 -8.49 -4.05 17.19
CA ASN A 70 -7.11 -4.21 17.67
C ASN A 70 -6.33 -5.27 16.89
N THR A 71 -6.78 -5.61 15.70
CA THR A 71 -6.17 -6.67 14.87
C THR A 71 -5.45 -6.13 13.63
N SER A 72 -5.32 -4.81 13.51
CA SER A 72 -4.58 -4.21 12.40
C SER A 72 -3.08 -4.30 12.65
N SER A 73 -2.33 -4.44 11.57
CA SER A 73 -0.87 -4.41 11.58
C SER A 73 -0.36 -3.44 10.53
N GLY A 74 0.88 -2.97 10.72
CA GLY A 74 1.54 -2.12 9.74
C GLY A 74 2.41 -2.91 8.78
N GLU A 75 2.55 -2.38 7.58
CA GLU A 75 3.47 -2.89 6.57
C GLU A 75 4.29 -1.74 6.03
N VAL A 76 5.49 -2.05 5.56
CA VAL A 76 6.37 -1.08 4.92
C VAL A 76 6.44 -1.39 3.44
N GLU A 77 6.07 -0.43 2.60
CA GLU A 77 6.05 -0.61 1.16
C GLU A 77 6.65 0.61 0.46
N PRO A 78 7.20 0.42 -0.75
CA PRO A 78 7.59 1.54 -1.59
C PRO A 78 6.39 2.39 -1.97
N LEU A 79 6.56 3.70 -1.93
CA LEU A 79 5.57 4.66 -2.41
C LEU A 79 6.10 5.31 -3.68
N LEU A 80 5.34 5.21 -4.75
CA LEU A 80 5.64 5.88 -6.01
C LEU A 80 4.68 7.03 -6.20
N VAL A 81 5.23 8.20 -6.51
CA VAL A 81 4.44 9.40 -6.75
C VAL A 81 4.66 9.85 -8.18
N SER A 82 3.57 9.96 -8.94
CA SER A 82 3.60 10.55 -10.28
C SER A 82 3.01 11.95 -10.19
N ALA A 83 3.75 12.90 -10.70
CA ALA A 83 3.31 14.28 -10.77
C ALA A 83 3.22 14.71 -12.22
N ASP A 84 2.11 15.35 -12.59
CA ASP A 84 1.95 15.97 -13.90
C ASP A 84 2.71 17.28 -13.96
N ASN A 85 3.45 17.41 -15.01
CA ASN A 85 4.21 18.64 -15.27
C ASN A 85 3.49 19.53 -16.27
#